data_26ad0128237977bf64d2043532e2a600
#
_entry.id   26ad0128237977bf64d2043532e2a600
#
_cell.length_a   1.000
_cell.length_b   1.000
_cell.length_c   1.000
_cell.angle_alpha   90.00
_cell.angle_beta   90.00
_cell.angle_gamma   90.00
#
_symmetry.space_group_name_H-M   'P 1'
#
loop_
_entity.id
_entity.type
_entity.pdbx_description
1 polymer ?
#
loop_
_entity_poly.entity_id
_entity_poly.type
_entity_poly.pdbx_seq_one_letter_code
_entity_poly.pdbx_strand_id
1 'polypeptide(L)' 'MSLTLRATLCEIRDDLHVLRRMVAARGHMETIQGIDALIGVAEAETIKAIRSIDRPT' A
#
# COMPACT_ATOMS: atom_id res chain seq x y z
N MET A 1 -21.44 1.87 -3.92
CA MET A 1 -20.71 1.86 -2.64
C MET A 1 -19.39 1.13 -2.76
N SER A 2 -19.43 -0.16 -3.12
CA SER A 2 -18.19 -0.94 -3.23
C SER A 2 -17.26 -0.41 -4.31
N LEU A 3 -17.77 0.16 -5.41
CA LEU A 3 -16.96 0.73 -6.47
C LEU A 3 -16.14 1.93 -5.96
N THR A 4 -16.75 2.79 -5.14
CA THR A 4 -16.06 3.95 -4.58
C THR A 4 -14.98 3.50 -3.60
N LEU A 5 -15.31 2.54 -2.73
CA LEU A 5 -14.33 2.01 -1.78
C LEU A 5 -13.16 1.34 -2.51
N ARG A 6 -13.48 0.55 -3.55
CA ARG A 6 -12.45 -0.10 -4.34
C ARG A 6 -11.53 0.91 -5.01
N ALA A 7 -12.09 1.95 -5.60
CA ALA A 7 -11.31 3.01 -6.24
C ALA A 7 -10.39 3.69 -5.24
N THR A 8 -10.91 3.99 -4.05
CA THR A 8 -10.11 4.61 -2.99
C THR A 8 -8.97 3.70 -2.56
N LEU A 9 -9.25 2.41 -2.40
CA LEU A 9 -8.21 1.45 -2.00
C LEU A 9 -7.13 1.32 -3.08
N CYS A 10 -7.52 1.36 -4.35
CA CYS A 10 -6.55 1.31 -5.44
C CYS A 10 -5.66 2.55 -5.45
N GLU A 11 -6.22 3.73 -5.17
CA GLU A 11 -5.44 4.95 -5.04
C GLU A 11 -4.46 4.86 -3.87
N ILE A 12 -4.93 4.36 -2.73
CA ILE A 12 -4.08 4.18 -1.55
C ILE A 12 -2.94 3.22 -1.87
N ARG A 13 -3.23 2.12 -2.53
CA ARG A 13 -2.20 1.16 -2.94
C ARG A 13 -1.14 1.82 -3.81
N ASP A 14 -1.57 2.59 -4.80
CA ASP A 14 -0.65 3.25 -5.72
C ASP A 14 0.18 4.31 -5.00
N ASP A 15 -0.45 5.08 -4.11
CA ASP A 15 0.24 6.09 -3.32
C ASP A 15 1.27 5.47 -2.37
N LEU A 16 0.93 4.34 -1.75
CA LEU A 16 1.87 3.62 -0.89
C LEU A 16 3.06 3.11 -1.68
N HIS A 17 2.82 2.62 -2.90
CA HIS A 17 3.89 2.15 -3.76
C HIS A 17 4.86 3.28 -4.12
N VAL A 18 4.32 4.44 -4.49
CA VAL A 18 5.13 5.62 -4.81
C VAL A 18 5.91 6.07 -3.58
N LEU A 19 5.24 6.14 -2.43
CA LEU A 19 5.87 6.54 -1.17
C LEU A 19 7.01 5.59 -0.81
N ARG A 20 6.81 4.29 -1.00
CA ARG A 20 7.83 3.29 -0.73
C ARG A 20 9.08 3.52 -1.59
N ARG A 21 8.87 3.84 -2.86
CA ARG A 21 9.99 4.15 -3.75
C ARG A 21 10.74 5.40 -3.31
N MET A 22 10.00 6.43 -2.86
CA MET A 22 10.61 7.65 -2.35
C MET A 22 11.43 7.38 -1.10
N VAL A 23 10.92 6.56 -0.20
CA VAL A 23 11.63 6.18 1.03
C VAL A 23 12.90 5.38 0.69
N ALA A 24 12.79 4.43 -0.22
CA ALA A 24 13.92 3.61 -0.63
C ALA A 24 15.04 4.45 -1.25
N ALA A 25 14.69 5.53 -1.94
CA ALA A 25 15.65 6.42 -2.56
C ALA A 25 16.44 7.26 -1.55
N ARG A 26 15.99 7.32 -0.29
CA ARG A 26 16.65 8.12 0.76
C ARG A 26 17.81 7.41 1.44
N GLY A 27 18.04 6.13 1.13
CA GLY A 27 19.19 5.39 1.65
C GLY A 27 18.81 4.17 2.45
N HIS A 28 19.79 3.65 3.20
CA HIS A 28 19.67 2.39 3.92
C HIS A 28 19.77 2.54 5.43
N MET A 29 19.48 3.73 5.95
CA MET A 29 19.48 3.92 7.39
C MET A 29 18.41 3.04 8.04
N GLU A 30 18.68 2.60 9.25
CA GLU A 30 17.78 1.70 9.97
C GLU A 30 16.36 2.25 10.08
N THR A 31 16.23 3.57 10.36
CA THR A 31 14.92 4.21 10.44
C THR A 31 14.20 4.20 9.10
N ILE A 32 14.94 4.39 8.00
CA ILE A 32 14.37 4.36 6.65
C ILE A 32 13.89 2.95 6.31
N GLN A 33 14.67 1.94 6.68
CA GLN A 33 14.28 0.54 6.47
C GLN A 33 13.03 0.18 7.27
N GLY A 34 12.92 0.71 8.50
CA GLY A 34 11.74 0.50 9.33
C GLY A 34 10.49 1.11 8.70
N ILE A 35 10.60 2.33 8.16
CA ILE A 35 9.48 2.98 7.46
C ILE A 35 9.09 2.17 6.24
N ASP A 36 10.07 1.73 5.44
CA ASP A 36 9.81 0.93 4.25
C ASP A 36 9.06 -0.35 4.59
N ALA A 37 9.45 -1.02 5.66
CA ALA A 37 8.79 -2.26 6.10
C ALA A 37 7.33 -2.00 6.48
N LEU A 38 7.05 -0.91 7.19
CA LEU A 38 5.69 -0.56 7.58
C LEU A 38 4.83 -0.22 6.35
N ILE A 39 5.39 0.52 5.40
CA ILE A 39 4.68 0.83 4.16
C ILE A 39 4.41 -0.47 3.38
N GLY A 40 5.37 -1.40 3.35
CA GLY A 40 5.19 -2.69 2.72
C GLY A 40 4.04 -3.49 3.32
N VAL A 41 3.90 -3.47 4.65
CA VAL A 41 2.79 -4.12 5.34
C VAL A 41 1.48 -3.44 4.97
N ALA A 42 1.46 -2.10 4.99
CA ALA A 42 0.26 -1.34 4.63
C ALA A 42 -0.16 -1.61 3.18
N GLU A 43 0.79 -1.70 2.28
CA GLU A 43 0.53 -2.01 0.87
C GLU A 43 -0.08 -3.41 0.74
N ALA A 44 0.49 -4.40 1.41
CA ALA A 44 -0.02 -5.77 1.39
C ALA A 44 -1.44 -5.86 1.94
N GLU A 45 -1.73 -5.17 3.04
CA GLU A 45 -3.06 -5.14 3.62
C GLU A 45 -4.06 -4.46 2.69
N THR A 46 -3.64 -3.41 1.98
CA THR A 46 -4.50 -2.72 1.02
C THR A 46 -4.86 -3.64 -0.15
N ILE A 47 -3.87 -4.37 -0.69
CA ILE A 47 -4.09 -5.33 -1.75
C ILE A 47 -5.06 -6.43 -1.30
N LYS A 48 -4.87 -6.91 -0.09
CA LYS A 48 -5.73 -7.93 0.50
C LYS A 48 -7.18 -7.43 0.61
N ALA A 49 -7.35 -6.18 1.01
CA ALA A 49 -8.68 -5.57 1.09
C ALA A 49 -9.33 -5.46 -0.29
N ILE A 50 -8.56 -5.07 -1.31
CA ILE A 50 -9.07 -4.99 -2.69
C ILE A 50 -9.53 -6.36 -3.16
N ARG A 51 -8.73 -7.40 -2.92
CA ARG A 51 -9.08 -8.77 -3.31
C ARG A 51 -10.34 -9.25 -2.61
N SER A 52 -10.51 -8.85 -1.35
CA SER A 52 -11.71 -9.21 -0.59
C SER A 52 -12.97 -8.60 -1.20
N ILE A 53 -12.88 -7.36 -1.68
CA ILE A 53 -13.99 -6.68 -2.33
C ILE A 53 -14.30 -7.32 -3.69
N ASP A 54 -13.27 -7.71 -4.44
CA ASP A 54 -13.42 -8.28 -5.78
C ASP A 54 -13.86 -9.75 -5.75
N ARG A 55 -13.78 -10.39 -4.58
CA ARG A 55 -14.12 -11.81 -4.46
C ARG A 55 -15.63 -12.00 -4.66
N PRO A 56 -16.05 -12.89 -5.57
CA PRO A 56 -17.47 -13.23 -5.69
C PRO A 56 -17.94 -13.95 -4.43
N THR A 57 -19.13 -13.58 -3.98
CA THR A 57 -19.72 -14.20 -2.80
C THR A 57 -20.61 -15.37 -3.18
#